data_2912ac008710072f2f596ef600cd5b33
#
_entry.id   2912ac008710072f2f596ef600cd5b33
#
_cell.length_a   1.000
_cell.length_b   1.000
_cell.length_c   1.000
_cell.angle_alpha   90.00
_cell.angle_beta   90.00
_cell.angle_gamma   90.00
#
_symmetry.space_group_name_H-M   'P 1'
#
loop_
_entity.id
_entity.type
_entity.pdbx_description
1 polymer ?
#
loop_
_entity_poly.entity_id
_entity_poly.type
_entity_poly.pdbx_seq_one_letter_code
_entity_poly.pdbx_strand_id
1 'polypeptide(L)'
;LTWIRVWDYASAARVDYFIANSENVAKRIRKHYRREAVVIPPPVRCRLFQLSENDGDYFLVVSRFQEYKRVDIAIDACNKLGLKLKVVGDGPDYRRLKAMAGPTVELLGRVDDAHVKELYAGCRAFLFPGEEDFGITPLEAMASGRPVIAYGKGGALETVVEGVTGTFFKEQTTDSLIDALRRFETMTFDKHKLREHAEKFDDEVFKARIKAFVEEKYNERNGAQE
;
A
#
# COMPACT_ATOMS: atom_id res chain seq x y z
N LEU A 1 9.77 23.13 15.14
CA LEU A 1 9.08 22.71 13.89
C LEU A 1 9.01 23.82 12.84
N THR A 2 8.83 25.10 13.21
CA THR A 2 8.67 26.23 12.27
C THR A 2 9.91 26.42 11.40
N TRP A 3 11.10 26.40 11.98
CA TRP A 3 12.36 26.53 11.23
C TRP A 3 12.59 25.42 10.21
N ILE A 4 12.24 24.17 10.55
CA ILE A 4 12.35 23.05 9.63
C ILE A 4 11.41 23.26 8.45
N ARG A 5 10.18 23.73 8.66
CA ARG A 5 9.23 24.00 7.58
C ARG A 5 9.70 25.12 6.64
N VAL A 6 10.27 26.19 7.22
CA VAL A 6 10.82 27.30 6.42
C VAL A 6 12.01 26.83 5.59
N TRP A 7 12.91 26.06 6.21
CA TRP A 7 14.06 25.48 5.51
C TRP A 7 13.64 24.51 4.40
N ASP A 8 12.69 23.63 4.67
CA ASP A 8 12.14 22.66 3.72
C ASP A 8 11.52 23.38 2.51
N TYR A 9 10.65 24.38 2.77
CA TYR A 9 10.05 25.18 1.71
C TYR A 9 11.09 25.95 0.88
N ALA A 10 12.07 26.59 1.52
CA ALA A 10 13.13 27.31 0.85
C ALA A 10 14.04 26.38 0.02
N SER A 11 14.30 25.15 0.52
CA SER A 11 15.11 24.18 -0.20
C SER A 11 14.44 23.64 -1.46
N ALA A 12 13.10 23.58 -1.47
CA ALA A 12 12.33 23.15 -2.63
C ALA A 12 12.54 24.06 -3.86
N ALA A 13 12.88 25.34 -3.66
CA ALA A 13 13.18 26.28 -4.74
C ALA A 13 14.46 25.92 -5.54
N ARG A 14 15.36 25.12 -4.95
CA ARG A 14 16.61 24.67 -5.59
C ARG A 14 16.47 23.37 -6.38
N VAL A 15 15.29 22.75 -6.34
CA VAL A 15 14.99 21.52 -7.07
C VAL A 15 14.45 21.89 -8.45
N ASP A 16 15.08 21.38 -9.52
CA ASP A 16 14.65 21.66 -10.89
C ASP A 16 13.35 20.90 -11.20
N TYR A 17 13.28 19.62 -10.90
CA TYR A 17 12.15 18.74 -11.22
C TYR A 17 11.71 17.93 -10.01
N PHE A 18 10.40 17.73 -9.85
CA PHE A 18 9.81 16.88 -8.82
C PHE A 18 9.22 15.61 -9.43
N ILE A 19 9.52 14.48 -8.82
CA ILE A 19 8.84 13.21 -9.05
C ILE A 19 8.07 12.86 -7.80
N ALA A 20 6.78 12.59 -7.94
CA ALA A 20 5.93 12.11 -6.87
C ALA A 20 5.68 10.61 -7.03
N ASN A 21 5.58 9.89 -5.91
CA ASN A 21 5.26 8.46 -5.89
C ASN A 21 3.76 8.18 -6.10
N SER A 22 2.90 9.22 -6.08
CA SER A 22 1.44 9.12 -6.19
C SER A 22 0.84 10.47 -6.55
N GLU A 23 -0.39 10.46 -7.07
CA GLU A 23 -1.18 11.68 -7.24
C GLU A 23 -1.47 12.36 -5.90
N ASN A 24 -1.65 11.58 -4.83
CA ASN A 24 -1.79 12.09 -3.48
C ASN A 24 -0.59 12.95 -3.07
N VAL A 25 0.64 12.47 -3.32
CA VAL A 25 1.87 13.23 -3.03
C VAL A 25 2.06 14.40 -4.01
N ALA A 26 1.73 14.24 -5.30
CA ALA A 26 1.80 15.35 -6.27
C ALA A 26 0.89 16.51 -5.85
N LYS A 27 -0.34 16.24 -5.37
CA LYS A 27 -1.23 17.26 -4.79
C LYS A 27 -0.62 17.96 -3.58
N ARG A 28 0.11 17.22 -2.73
CA ARG A 28 0.82 17.81 -1.58
C ARG A 28 1.99 18.68 -2.01
N ILE A 29 2.77 18.26 -3.01
CA ILE A 29 3.85 19.06 -3.60
C ILE A 29 3.27 20.37 -4.16
N ARG A 30 2.20 20.31 -4.95
CA ARG A 30 1.53 21.50 -5.48
C ARG A 30 1.01 22.43 -4.37
N LYS A 31 0.39 21.85 -3.34
CA LYS A 31 -0.16 22.62 -2.20
C LYS A 31 0.93 23.33 -1.40
N HIS A 32 2.01 22.63 -1.06
CA HIS A 32 2.99 23.12 -0.10
C HIS A 32 4.18 23.83 -0.74
N TYR A 33 4.62 23.39 -1.93
CA TYR A 33 5.78 23.96 -2.63
C TYR A 33 5.39 24.83 -3.82
N ARG A 34 4.10 24.83 -4.25
CA ARG A 34 3.64 25.52 -5.45
C ARG A 34 4.39 25.08 -6.72
N ARG A 35 4.77 23.80 -6.76
CA ARG A 35 5.51 23.18 -7.86
C ARG A 35 4.70 22.02 -8.43
N GLU A 36 4.86 21.78 -9.73
CA GLU A 36 4.31 20.59 -10.39
C GLU A 36 5.28 19.40 -10.17
N ALA A 37 4.72 18.20 -10.19
CA ALA A 37 5.47 16.94 -10.09
C ALA A 37 4.95 15.96 -11.13
N VAL A 38 5.85 15.18 -11.73
CA VAL A 38 5.49 14.01 -12.53
C VAL A 38 5.25 12.83 -11.61
N VAL A 39 4.15 12.11 -11.81
CA VAL A 39 3.84 10.94 -10.99
C VAL A 39 4.48 9.69 -11.60
N ILE A 40 5.42 9.10 -10.88
CA ILE A 40 6.04 7.82 -11.20
C ILE A 40 5.90 6.92 -9.97
N PRO A 41 4.90 6.01 -9.96
CA PRO A 41 4.65 5.11 -8.85
C PRO A 41 5.85 4.22 -8.53
N PRO A 42 6.11 3.91 -7.24
CA PRO A 42 7.19 3.01 -6.86
C PRO A 42 6.91 1.58 -7.33
N PRO A 43 7.96 0.79 -7.59
CA PRO A 43 7.82 -0.52 -8.21
C PRO A 43 7.43 -1.61 -7.23
N VAL A 44 6.74 -2.62 -7.77
CA VAL A 44 6.58 -3.95 -7.17
C VAL A 44 7.28 -4.97 -8.08
N ARG A 45 8.05 -5.89 -7.49
CA ARG A 45 8.67 -7.00 -8.24
C ARG A 45 7.69 -8.16 -8.37
N CYS A 46 6.73 -8.02 -9.27
CA CYS A 46 5.64 -8.99 -9.41
C CYS A 46 6.13 -10.44 -9.63
N ARG A 47 7.24 -10.65 -10.34
CA ARG A 47 7.85 -11.96 -10.57
C ARG A 47 8.28 -12.72 -9.30
N LEU A 48 8.44 -12.01 -8.17
CA LEU A 48 8.80 -12.64 -6.90
C LEU A 48 7.61 -13.21 -6.13
N PHE A 49 6.39 -12.91 -6.57
CA PHE A 49 5.14 -13.35 -5.93
C PHE A 49 4.49 -14.45 -6.77
N GLN A 50 3.99 -15.48 -6.11
CA GLN A 50 3.35 -16.62 -6.76
C GLN A 50 1.84 -16.51 -6.66
N LEU A 51 1.14 -16.79 -7.77
CA LEU A 51 -0.30 -17.00 -7.74
C LEU A 51 -0.58 -18.33 -7.04
N SER A 52 -1.45 -18.31 -6.04
CA SER A 52 -1.92 -19.52 -5.38
C SER A 52 -3.27 -19.95 -5.93
N GLU A 53 -3.43 -21.26 -6.15
CA GLU A 53 -4.71 -21.86 -6.56
C GLU A 53 -5.65 -22.04 -5.36
N ASN A 54 -5.11 -22.13 -4.15
CA ASN A 54 -5.90 -22.37 -2.95
C ASN A 54 -6.43 -21.05 -2.38
N ASP A 55 -7.71 -21.01 -2.07
CA ASP A 55 -8.29 -19.93 -1.27
C ASP A 55 -7.78 -20.04 0.17
N GLY A 56 -7.22 -18.94 0.66
CA GLY A 56 -6.73 -18.87 2.03
C GLY A 56 -7.86 -18.81 3.06
N ASP A 57 -7.54 -19.14 4.29
CA ASP A 57 -8.49 -19.14 5.41
C ASP A 57 -8.22 -18.03 6.45
N TYR A 58 -7.22 -17.17 6.19
CA TYR A 58 -6.85 -16.06 7.06
C TYR A 58 -6.72 -14.74 6.30
N PHE A 59 -6.97 -13.64 6.99
CA PHE A 59 -6.63 -12.30 6.54
C PHE A 59 -5.18 -11.97 6.89
N LEU A 60 -4.56 -11.07 6.13
CA LEU A 60 -3.15 -10.71 6.31
C LEU A 60 -2.99 -9.19 6.45
N VAL A 61 -2.14 -8.79 7.40
CA VAL A 61 -1.57 -7.44 7.48
C VAL A 61 -0.06 -7.57 7.45
N VAL A 62 0.61 -6.83 6.58
CA VAL A 62 2.08 -6.66 6.55
C VAL A 62 2.37 -5.18 6.71
N SER A 63 2.92 -4.78 7.85
CA SER A 63 3.09 -3.36 8.16
C SER A 63 4.17 -3.12 9.20
N ARG A 64 4.78 -1.93 9.16
CA ARG A 64 5.50 -1.41 10.33
C ARG A 64 4.50 -0.98 11.40
N PHE A 65 4.70 -1.40 12.65
CA PHE A 65 3.77 -1.10 13.74
C PHE A 65 3.97 0.33 14.25
N GLN A 66 3.34 1.26 13.54
CA GLN A 66 3.19 2.67 13.89
C GLN A 66 1.70 2.96 14.07
N GLU A 67 1.37 3.87 14.97
CA GLU A 67 -0.02 4.20 15.31
C GLU A 67 -0.87 4.58 14.08
N TYR A 68 -0.32 5.36 13.13
CA TYR A 68 -1.03 5.78 11.92
C TYR A 68 -1.33 4.65 10.94
N LYS A 69 -0.66 3.51 11.05
CA LYS A 69 -0.92 2.30 10.24
C LYS A 69 -2.21 1.60 10.63
N ARG A 70 -2.76 1.92 11.81
CA ARG A 70 -4.05 1.47 12.30
C ARG A 70 -4.26 -0.05 12.26
N VAL A 71 -3.21 -0.82 12.54
CA VAL A 71 -3.27 -2.29 12.64
C VAL A 71 -4.26 -2.72 13.74
N ASP A 72 -4.47 -1.89 14.75
CA ASP A 72 -5.46 -2.03 15.81
C ASP A 72 -6.87 -2.29 15.27
N ILE A 73 -7.30 -1.57 14.22
CA ILE A 73 -8.61 -1.73 13.59
C ILE A 73 -8.78 -3.14 13.00
N ALA A 74 -7.74 -3.67 12.34
CA ALA A 74 -7.77 -5.01 11.77
C ALA A 74 -7.85 -6.09 12.87
N ILE A 75 -7.07 -5.94 13.95
CA ILE A 75 -7.08 -6.86 15.10
C ILE A 75 -8.46 -6.85 15.76
N ASP A 76 -9.01 -5.68 16.07
CA ASP A 76 -10.31 -5.57 16.75
C ASP A 76 -11.45 -6.12 15.88
N ALA A 77 -11.47 -5.83 14.58
CA ALA A 77 -12.47 -6.35 13.65
C ALA A 77 -12.42 -7.89 13.56
N CYS A 78 -11.22 -8.46 13.41
CA CYS A 78 -11.07 -9.92 13.34
C CYS A 78 -11.41 -10.60 14.67
N ASN A 79 -11.05 -10.02 15.82
CA ASN A 79 -11.46 -10.51 17.12
C ASN A 79 -13.00 -10.56 17.25
N LYS A 80 -13.69 -9.46 16.89
CA LYS A 80 -15.17 -9.37 16.99
C LYS A 80 -15.89 -10.36 16.08
N LEU A 81 -15.31 -10.65 14.92
CA LEU A 81 -15.89 -11.57 13.93
C LEU A 81 -15.39 -13.02 14.07
N GLY A 82 -14.44 -13.30 14.96
CA GLY A 82 -13.80 -14.62 15.07
C GLY A 82 -13.01 -15.04 13.84
N LEU A 83 -12.53 -14.08 13.04
CA LEU A 83 -11.78 -14.33 11.80
C LEU A 83 -10.29 -14.52 12.08
N LYS A 84 -9.68 -15.45 11.35
CA LYS A 84 -8.22 -15.65 11.44
C LYS A 84 -7.49 -14.47 10.83
N LEU A 85 -6.55 -13.89 11.57
CA LEU A 85 -5.69 -12.80 11.12
C LEU A 85 -4.23 -13.11 11.43
N LYS A 86 -3.37 -13.01 10.41
CA LYS A 86 -1.92 -13.00 10.58
C LYS A 86 -1.40 -11.58 10.39
N VAL A 87 -0.56 -11.14 11.34
CA VAL A 87 0.00 -9.79 11.36
C VAL A 87 1.51 -9.90 11.33
N VAL A 88 2.12 -9.45 10.24
CA VAL A 88 3.58 -9.43 10.04
C VAL A 88 4.11 -8.02 10.23
N GLY A 89 5.18 -7.92 10.96
CA GLY A 89 5.91 -6.67 11.15
C GLY A 89 6.39 -6.44 12.58
N ASP A 90 6.93 -5.26 12.78
CA ASP A 90 7.47 -4.83 14.07
C ASP A 90 7.42 -3.30 14.18
N GLY A 91 7.53 -2.78 15.39
CA GLY A 91 7.57 -1.34 15.62
C GLY A 91 7.17 -0.95 17.04
N PRO A 92 7.15 0.37 17.32
CA PRO A 92 6.87 0.90 18.66
C PRO A 92 5.55 0.42 19.26
N ASP A 93 4.55 0.14 18.41
CA ASP A 93 3.20 -0.24 18.82
C ASP A 93 3.03 -1.75 19.09
N TYR A 94 4.09 -2.55 18.92
CA TYR A 94 4.03 -4.02 19.04
C TYR A 94 3.39 -4.50 20.35
N ARG A 95 3.79 -3.92 21.49
CA ARG A 95 3.28 -4.35 22.81
C ARG A 95 1.78 -4.12 22.95
N ARG A 96 1.29 -2.97 22.48
CA ARG A 96 -0.14 -2.64 22.48
C ARG A 96 -0.93 -3.58 21.59
N LEU A 97 -0.48 -3.79 20.35
CA LEU A 97 -1.13 -4.69 19.40
C LEU A 97 -1.13 -6.13 19.89
N LYS A 98 -0.04 -6.58 20.52
CA LYS A 98 0.06 -7.93 21.12
C LYS A 98 -0.95 -8.13 22.24
N ALA A 99 -1.16 -7.12 23.09
CA ALA A 99 -2.15 -7.17 24.16
C ALA A 99 -3.60 -7.19 23.65
N MET A 100 -3.86 -6.66 22.44
CA MET A 100 -5.18 -6.66 21.79
C MET A 100 -5.49 -7.98 21.06
N ALA A 101 -4.47 -8.78 20.71
CA ALA A 101 -4.63 -9.99 19.93
C ALA A 101 -5.42 -11.05 20.69
N GLY A 102 -6.58 -11.45 20.17
CA GLY A 102 -7.38 -12.56 20.64
C GLY A 102 -6.91 -13.92 20.07
N PRO A 103 -7.63 -15.00 20.34
CA PRO A 103 -7.21 -16.36 20.00
C PRO A 103 -7.10 -16.64 18.50
N THR A 104 -7.77 -15.85 17.66
CA THR A 104 -7.75 -15.99 16.19
C THR A 104 -6.74 -15.06 15.51
N VAL A 105 -6.03 -14.21 16.27
CA VAL A 105 -5.07 -13.23 15.77
C VAL A 105 -3.66 -13.62 16.13
N GLU A 106 -2.82 -13.84 15.13
CA GLU A 106 -1.42 -14.20 15.27
C GLU A 106 -0.50 -13.05 14.86
N LEU A 107 0.28 -12.49 15.81
CA LEU A 107 1.36 -11.56 15.53
C LEU A 107 2.64 -12.35 15.31
N LEU A 108 3.10 -12.42 14.05
CA LEU A 108 4.28 -13.19 13.65
C LEU A 108 5.60 -12.47 13.92
N GLY A 109 5.53 -11.14 14.23
CA GLY A 109 6.73 -10.33 14.32
C GLY A 109 7.38 -10.13 12.94
N ARG A 110 8.70 -9.94 12.93
CA ARG A 110 9.47 -9.88 11.67
C ARG A 110 9.72 -11.29 11.18
N VAL A 111 9.40 -11.52 9.93
CA VAL A 111 9.71 -12.76 9.20
C VAL A 111 10.55 -12.40 7.97
N ASP A 112 11.21 -13.38 7.37
CA ASP A 112 11.97 -13.18 6.15
C ASP A 112 11.08 -12.97 4.92
N ASP A 113 11.68 -12.46 3.84
CA ASP A 113 10.97 -12.12 2.62
C ASP A 113 10.32 -13.35 1.93
N ALA A 114 10.89 -14.53 2.08
CA ALA A 114 10.33 -15.76 1.50
C ALA A 114 9.02 -16.11 2.20
N HIS A 115 9.03 -16.09 3.53
CA HIS A 115 7.85 -16.36 4.34
C HIS A 115 6.75 -15.29 4.14
N VAL A 116 7.13 -13.99 3.97
CA VAL A 116 6.15 -12.94 3.63
C VAL A 116 5.41 -13.27 2.34
N LYS A 117 6.12 -13.72 1.29
CA LYS A 117 5.52 -14.09 0.00
C LYS A 117 4.59 -15.30 0.12
N GLU A 118 4.96 -16.30 0.92
CA GLU A 118 4.09 -17.44 1.23
C GLU A 118 2.81 -16.99 1.95
N LEU A 119 2.93 -16.05 2.90
CA LEU A 119 1.79 -15.49 3.61
C LEU A 119 0.86 -14.70 2.69
N TYR A 120 1.40 -13.93 1.73
CA TYR A 120 0.58 -13.31 0.70
C TYR A 120 -0.13 -14.35 -0.15
N ALA A 121 0.58 -15.35 -0.66
CA ALA A 121 -0.01 -16.39 -1.50
C ALA A 121 -1.09 -17.20 -0.78
N GLY A 122 -0.95 -17.41 0.54
CA GLY A 122 -1.85 -18.21 1.37
C GLY A 122 -2.98 -17.44 2.03
N CYS A 123 -3.05 -16.10 1.95
CA CYS A 123 -4.12 -15.36 2.61
C CYS A 123 -5.40 -15.35 1.78
N ARG A 124 -6.53 -15.13 2.44
CA ARG A 124 -7.83 -14.90 1.81
C ARG A 124 -7.94 -13.52 1.19
N ALA A 125 -7.51 -12.52 1.94
CA ALA A 125 -7.40 -11.13 1.50
C ALA A 125 -6.38 -10.38 2.36
N PHE A 126 -5.88 -9.28 1.83
CA PHE A 126 -4.98 -8.36 2.52
C PHE A 126 -5.75 -7.19 3.11
N LEU A 127 -5.53 -6.89 4.40
CA LEU A 127 -6.13 -5.74 5.08
C LEU A 127 -5.15 -4.57 5.10
N PHE A 128 -5.60 -3.42 4.63
CA PHE A 128 -4.81 -2.19 4.55
C PHE A 128 -5.51 -1.04 5.28
N PRO A 129 -5.45 -1.00 6.63
CA PRO A 129 -6.26 -0.07 7.44
C PRO A 129 -5.65 1.32 7.59
N GLY A 130 -4.36 1.52 7.24
CA GLY A 130 -3.67 2.80 7.33
C GLY A 130 -3.93 3.71 6.14
N GLU A 131 -3.80 5.02 6.35
CA GLU A 131 -3.68 6.00 5.26
C GLU A 131 -2.21 6.14 4.86
N GLU A 132 -1.88 5.89 3.61
CA GLU A 132 -0.53 5.90 3.07
C GLU A 132 -0.42 6.83 1.86
N ASP A 133 0.80 7.23 1.55
CA ASP A 133 1.07 8.03 0.36
C ASP A 133 0.87 7.26 -0.95
N PHE A 134 1.19 5.96 -0.97
CA PHE A 134 0.99 5.07 -2.12
C PHE A 134 0.49 3.69 -1.69
N GLY A 135 1.29 2.93 -0.94
CA GLY A 135 0.97 1.57 -0.50
C GLY A 135 1.50 0.50 -1.47
N ILE A 136 2.71 0.01 -1.23
CA ILE A 136 3.31 -1.09 -2.01
C ILE A 136 2.68 -2.43 -1.60
N THR A 137 2.42 -2.66 -0.32
CA THR A 137 1.90 -3.92 0.21
C THR A 137 0.55 -4.38 -0.37
N PRO A 138 -0.41 -3.50 -0.71
CA PRO A 138 -1.58 -3.87 -1.51
C PRO A 138 -1.22 -4.47 -2.87
N LEU A 139 -0.23 -3.92 -3.56
CA LEU A 139 0.20 -4.42 -4.87
C LEU A 139 0.94 -5.76 -4.76
N GLU A 140 1.66 -6.00 -3.67
CA GLU A 140 2.26 -7.31 -3.35
C GLU A 140 1.20 -8.39 -3.15
N ALA A 141 0.11 -8.06 -2.45
CA ALA A 141 -1.05 -8.95 -2.31
C ALA A 141 -1.69 -9.24 -3.67
N MET A 142 -1.94 -8.22 -4.50
CA MET A 142 -2.48 -8.38 -5.84
C MET A 142 -1.53 -9.17 -6.76
N ALA A 143 -0.21 -8.98 -6.63
CA ALA A 143 0.79 -9.76 -7.35
C ALA A 143 0.75 -11.25 -6.96
N SER A 144 0.25 -11.57 -5.77
CA SER A 144 -0.04 -12.94 -5.31
C SER A 144 -1.46 -13.42 -5.66
N GLY A 145 -2.24 -12.62 -6.43
CA GLY A 145 -3.62 -12.92 -6.76
C GLY A 145 -4.60 -12.75 -5.60
N ARG A 146 -4.26 -11.90 -4.60
CA ARG A 146 -5.08 -11.70 -3.41
C ARG A 146 -5.74 -10.33 -3.39
N PRO A 147 -7.06 -10.27 -3.16
CA PRO A 147 -7.79 -9.02 -3.09
C PRO A 147 -7.44 -8.24 -1.83
N VAL A 148 -7.71 -6.94 -1.88
CA VAL A 148 -7.38 -6.00 -0.81
C VAL A 148 -8.64 -5.39 -0.22
N ILE A 149 -8.70 -5.29 1.12
CA ILE A 149 -9.71 -4.51 1.83
C ILE A 149 -8.99 -3.31 2.44
N ALA A 150 -9.19 -2.13 1.88
CA ALA A 150 -8.41 -0.95 2.19
C ALA A 150 -9.23 0.19 2.81
N TYR A 151 -8.59 1.01 3.63
CA TYR A 151 -9.14 2.32 3.98
C TYR A 151 -9.18 3.20 2.73
N GLY A 152 -10.37 3.73 2.40
CA GLY A 152 -10.61 4.47 1.17
C GLY A 152 -10.02 5.89 1.17
N LYS A 153 -8.72 6.02 1.45
CA LYS A 153 -7.99 7.29 1.42
C LYS A 153 -6.53 7.13 0.97
N GLY A 154 -5.94 8.26 0.59
CA GLY A 154 -4.54 8.34 0.18
C GLY A 154 -4.25 7.46 -1.03
N GLY A 155 -3.07 6.84 -1.04
CA GLY A 155 -2.59 6.01 -2.14
C GLY A 155 -3.39 4.72 -2.37
N ALA A 156 -4.18 4.25 -1.38
CA ALA A 156 -5.08 3.12 -1.60
C ALA A 156 -6.08 3.36 -2.74
N LEU A 157 -6.52 4.61 -2.94
CA LEU A 157 -7.42 4.99 -4.04
C LEU A 157 -6.76 4.94 -5.42
N GLU A 158 -5.43 4.84 -5.47
CA GLU A 158 -4.66 4.76 -6.72
C GLU A 158 -4.23 3.31 -7.03
N THR A 159 -4.13 2.48 -5.99
CA THR A 159 -3.66 1.10 -6.12
C THR A 159 -4.78 0.06 -6.12
N VAL A 160 -5.90 0.34 -5.45
CA VAL A 160 -7.06 -0.58 -5.36
C VAL A 160 -8.18 -0.10 -6.27
N VAL A 161 -8.81 -1.02 -7.01
CA VAL A 161 -9.98 -0.78 -7.85
C VAL A 161 -11.18 -1.50 -7.24
N GLU A 162 -12.19 -0.72 -6.80
CA GLU A 162 -13.39 -1.25 -6.17
C GLU A 162 -14.07 -2.33 -7.02
N GLY A 163 -14.35 -3.48 -6.40
CA GLY A 163 -15.00 -4.61 -7.06
C GLY A 163 -14.14 -5.39 -8.06
N VAL A 164 -12.90 -4.93 -8.36
CA VAL A 164 -11.98 -5.58 -9.30
C VAL A 164 -10.76 -6.14 -8.60
N THR A 165 -10.08 -5.31 -7.80
CA THR A 165 -8.89 -5.73 -7.07
C THR A 165 -9.07 -5.71 -5.56
N GLY A 166 -10.22 -5.24 -5.08
CA GLY A 166 -10.55 -5.19 -3.67
C GLY A 166 -11.81 -4.40 -3.38
N THR A 167 -11.96 -4.00 -2.13
CA THR A 167 -13.05 -3.13 -1.67
C THR A 167 -12.56 -2.15 -0.62
N PHE A 168 -13.30 -1.06 -0.41
CA PHE A 168 -12.93 -0.04 0.55
C PHE A 168 -13.86 -0.01 1.76
N PHE A 169 -13.30 0.35 2.92
CA PHE A 169 -14.09 0.88 4.03
C PHE A 169 -13.88 2.41 4.12
N LYS A 170 -14.95 3.12 4.51
CA LYS A 170 -15.02 4.58 4.34
C LYS A 170 -14.49 5.37 5.54
N GLU A 171 -14.65 4.83 6.74
CA GLU A 171 -14.22 5.46 7.99
C GLU A 171 -13.13 4.61 8.63
N GLN A 172 -12.10 5.25 9.16
CA GLN A 172 -10.98 4.55 9.80
C GLN A 172 -11.36 4.06 11.20
N THR A 173 -12.40 3.21 11.24
CA THR A 173 -12.98 2.61 12.45
C THR A 173 -13.14 1.10 12.29
N THR A 174 -13.18 0.40 13.41
CA THR A 174 -13.41 -1.06 13.43
C THR A 174 -14.75 -1.43 12.79
N ASP A 175 -15.81 -0.69 13.08
CA ASP A 175 -17.15 -1.01 12.58
C ASP A 175 -17.23 -0.85 11.05
N SER A 176 -16.61 0.18 10.50
CA SER A 176 -16.54 0.37 9.05
C SER A 176 -15.75 -0.75 8.35
N LEU A 177 -14.67 -1.26 8.97
CA LEU A 177 -13.94 -2.42 8.47
C LEU A 177 -14.79 -3.71 8.59
N ILE A 178 -15.53 -3.90 9.68
CA ILE A 178 -16.45 -5.04 9.85
C ILE A 178 -17.48 -5.07 8.73
N ASP A 179 -18.06 -3.92 8.39
CA ASP A 179 -19.02 -3.83 7.29
C ASP A 179 -18.39 -4.15 5.93
N ALA A 180 -17.14 -3.72 5.70
CA ALA A 180 -16.40 -4.09 4.49
C ALA A 180 -16.07 -5.59 4.44
N LEU A 181 -15.68 -6.18 5.57
CA LEU A 181 -15.45 -7.64 5.68
C LEU A 181 -16.72 -8.44 5.38
N ARG A 182 -17.88 -8.00 5.87
CA ARG A 182 -19.17 -8.64 5.58
C ARG A 182 -19.55 -8.55 4.10
N ARG A 183 -19.35 -7.39 3.46
CA ARG A 183 -19.58 -7.25 2.01
C ARG A 183 -18.62 -8.11 1.21
N PHE A 184 -17.37 -8.19 1.63
CA PHE A 184 -16.33 -9.00 0.99
C PHE A 184 -16.74 -10.49 0.88
N GLU A 185 -17.51 -11.02 1.85
CA GLU A 185 -18.00 -12.41 1.82
C GLU A 185 -18.86 -12.73 0.59
N THR A 186 -19.50 -11.73 -0.01
CA THR A 186 -20.35 -11.89 -1.20
C THR A 186 -19.65 -11.51 -2.51
N MET A 187 -18.39 -11.09 -2.43
CA MET A 187 -17.61 -10.65 -3.59
C MET A 187 -16.75 -11.81 -4.13
N THR A 188 -16.53 -11.80 -5.41
CA THR A 188 -15.60 -12.71 -6.10
C THR A 188 -14.57 -11.92 -6.86
N PHE A 189 -13.33 -12.39 -6.82
CA PHE A 189 -12.19 -11.72 -7.45
C PHE A 189 -11.45 -12.69 -8.36
N ASP A 190 -11.09 -12.22 -9.56
CA ASP A 190 -10.27 -12.96 -10.50
C ASP A 190 -8.79 -12.73 -10.18
N LYS A 191 -8.09 -13.77 -9.76
CA LYS A 191 -6.67 -13.72 -9.38
C LYS A 191 -5.75 -13.26 -10.52
N HIS A 192 -6.11 -13.56 -11.77
CA HIS A 192 -5.34 -13.13 -12.92
C HIS A 192 -5.50 -11.63 -13.19
N LYS A 193 -6.72 -11.09 -13.02
CA LYS A 193 -6.96 -9.64 -13.10
C LYS A 193 -6.26 -8.87 -11.97
N LEU A 194 -6.20 -9.45 -10.77
CA LEU A 194 -5.43 -8.90 -9.66
C LEU A 194 -3.95 -8.79 -10.02
N ARG A 195 -3.37 -9.87 -10.54
CA ARG A 195 -1.98 -9.92 -10.99
C ARG A 195 -1.71 -8.94 -12.14
N GLU A 196 -2.53 -8.94 -13.17
CA GLU A 196 -2.44 -8.01 -14.31
C GLU A 196 -2.47 -6.54 -13.85
N HIS A 197 -3.29 -6.25 -12.85
CA HIS A 197 -3.33 -4.90 -12.28
C HIS A 197 -2.02 -4.53 -11.56
N ALA A 198 -1.45 -5.44 -10.75
CA ALA A 198 -0.18 -5.22 -10.08
C ALA A 198 0.99 -5.05 -11.07
N GLU A 199 0.99 -5.74 -12.21
CA GLU A 199 2.02 -5.68 -13.25
C GLU A 199 2.12 -4.30 -13.91
N LYS A 200 1.09 -3.46 -13.84
CA LYS A 200 1.16 -2.04 -14.26
C LYS A 200 2.15 -1.22 -13.41
N PHE A 201 2.51 -1.75 -12.24
CA PHE A 201 3.46 -1.16 -11.29
C PHE A 201 4.75 -2.00 -11.16
N ASP A 202 5.03 -2.89 -12.13
CA ASP A 202 6.24 -3.72 -12.09
C ASP A 202 7.53 -2.90 -12.18
N ASP A 203 8.63 -3.48 -11.69
CA ASP A 203 9.93 -2.81 -11.63
C ASP A 203 10.47 -2.45 -13.04
N GLU A 204 10.12 -3.19 -14.10
CA GLU A 204 10.49 -2.83 -15.47
C GLU A 204 9.70 -1.61 -15.97
N VAL A 205 8.42 -1.49 -15.63
CA VAL A 205 7.61 -0.31 -15.94
C VAL A 205 8.16 0.94 -15.24
N PHE A 206 8.52 0.81 -13.97
CA PHE A 206 9.13 1.90 -13.21
C PHE A 206 10.46 2.34 -13.82
N LYS A 207 11.36 1.41 -14.14
CA LYS A 207 12.66 1.70 -14.76
C LYS A 207 12.50 2.43 -16.09
N ALA A 208 11.58 1.97 -16.94
CA ALA A 208 11.31 2.60 -18.22
C ALA A 208 10.82 4.05 -18.06
N ARG A 209 9.89 4.28 -17.11
CA ARG A 209 9.35 5.62 -16.82
C ARG A 209 10.41 6.57 -16.25
N ILE A 210 11.23 6.12 -15.29
CA ILE A 210 12.31 6.93 -14.72
C ILE A 210 13.33 7.28 -15.80
N LYS A 211 13.73 6.29 -16.61
CA LYS A 211 14.69 6.50 -17.69
C LYS A 211 14.19 7.54 -18.69
N ALA A 212 12.97 7.36 -19.19
CA ALA A 212 12.35 8.29 -20.15
C ALA A 212 12.29 9.71 -19.60
N PHE A 213 11.87 9.87 -18.34
CA PHE A 213 11.80 11.18 -17.68
C PHE A 213 13.20 11.84 -17.57
N VAL A 214 14.20 11.10 -17.15
CA VAL A 214 15.56 11.64 -17.01
C VAL A 214 16.15 12.03 -18.38
N GLU A 215 15.98 11.21 -19.41
CA GLU A 215 16.44 11.49 -20.77
C GLU A 215 15.72 12.73 -21.36
N GLU A 216 14.41 12.85 -21.17
CA GLU A 216 13.65 14.04 -21.58
C GLU A 216 14.20 15.30 -20.94
N LYS A 217 14.36 15.31 -19.61
CA LYS A 217 14.84 16.52 -18.90
C LYS A 217 16.29 16.85 -19.15
N TYR A 218 17.14 15.84 -19.39
CA TYR A 218 18.49 16.03 -19.81
C TYR A 218 18.59 16.71 -21.20
N ASN A 219 17.79 16.25 -22.16
CA ASN A 219 17.77 16.79 -23.51
C ASN A 219 17.19 18.21 -23.55
N GLU A 220 16.10 18.48 -22.79
CA GLU A 220 15.55 19.84 -22.64
C GLU A 220 16.61 20.85 -22.15
N ARG A 221 17.41 20.45 -21.17
CA ARG A 221 18.45 21.32 -20.60
C ARG A 221 19.61 21.57 -21.58
N ASN A 222 20.03 20.56 -22.33
CA ASN A 222 21.16 20.69 -23.25
C ASN A 222 20.77 21.30 -24.59
N GLY A 223 19.55 21.03 -25.10
CA GLY A 223 19.03 21.66 -26.32
C GLY A 223 18.66 23.13 -26.15
N ALA A 224 18.53 23.64 -24.93
CA ALA A 224 18.33 25.06 -24.64
C ALA A 224 19.64 25.86 -24.57
N GLN A 225 20.82 25.19 -24.76
CA GLN A 225 22.14 25.80 -24.75
C GLN A 225 22.73 25.98 -26.17
N GLU A 226 22.04 25.50 -27.20
CA GLU A 226 22.31 25.77 -28.62
C GLU A 226 21.37 26.88 -29.12
#